data_6ce03e51981ab9da9879b31b320c1598
#
_entry.id   6ce03e51981ab9da9879b31b320c1598
#
_cell.length_a   1.000
_cell.length_b   1.000
_cell.length_c   1.000
_cell.angle_alpha   90.00
_cell.angle_beta   90.00
_cell.angle_gamma   90.00
#
_symmetry.space_group_name_H-M   'P 1'
#
loop_
_entity.id
_entity.type
_entity.pdbx_description
1 polymer ?
#
loop_
_entity_poly.entity_id
_entity_poly.type
_entity_poly.pdbx_seq_one_letter_code
_entity_poly.pdbx_strand_id
1 'polypeptide(L)'
;MDAHLDKWMKRRAKQYGAFSLDKNKEEAIMNFGEVLEELKRGNCVARKGWNGKGIFIKLKKGESLNTPNNRFNEVMTHDFIYIDTTGLRTNNPNAPMDRVPWLASQTDMLADDWVVVE
;
A
#
# COMPACT_ATOMS: atom_id res chain seq x y z
N MET A 1 22.26 -4.15 -2.95
CA MET A 1 20.89 -3.85 -3.39
C MET A 1 20.17 -5.12 -3.77
N ASP A 2 18.91 -5.17 -3.40
CA ASP A 2 18.07 -6.30 -3.73
C ASP A 2 17.89 -6.39 -5.25
N ALA A 3 18.14 -7.57 -5.82
CA ALA A 3 18.00 -7.80 -7.25
C ALA A 3 16.57 -7.54 -7.73
N HIS A 4 15.58 -7.83 -6.88
CA HIS A 4 14.19 -7.60 -7.21
C HIS A 4 13.89 -6.10 -7.33
N LEU A 5 14.45 -5.30 -6.45
CA LEU A 5 14.28 -3.85 -6.50
C LEU A 5 14.92 -3.27 -7.75
N ASP A 6 16.11 -3.74 -8.11
CA ASP A 6 16.79 -3.28 -9.31
C ASP A 6 15.96 -3.60 -10.55
N LYS A 7 15.41 -4.80 -10.61
CA LYS A 7 14.57 -5.20 -11.74
C LYS A 7 13.30 -4.36 -11.81
N TRP A 8 12.71 -4.05 -10.66
CA TRP A 8 11.53 -3.21 -10.59
C TRP A 8 11.81 -1.81 -11.12
N MET A 9 12.92 -1.23 -10.73
CA MET A 9 13.30 0.11 -11.17
C MET A 9 13.54 0.16 -12.68
N LYS A 10 14.16 -0.87 -13.24
CA LYS A 10 14.37 -0.94 -14.66
C LYS A 10 13.05 -1.02 -15.43
N ARG A 11 12.11 -1.78 -14.91
CA ARG A 11 10.80 -1.90 -15.53
C ARG A 11 10.06 -0.58 -15.51
N ARG A 12 10.16 0.18 -14.41
CA ARG A 12 9.54 1.49 -14.31
C ARG A 12 10.10 2.44 -15.34
N ALA A 13 11.41 2.47 -15.47
CA ALA A 13 12.06 3.32 -16.46
C ALA A 13 11.60 2.99 -17.86
N LYS A 14 11.46 1.71 -18.17
CA LYS A 14 11.02 1.27 -19.48
C LYS A 14 9.59 1.68 -19.78
N GLN A 15 8.71 1.62 -18.80
CA GLN A 15 7.29 1.88 -18.98
C GLN A 15 6.96 3.37 -19.03
N TYR A 16 7.63 4.17 -18.25
CA TYR A 16 7.29 5.59 -18.09
C TYR A 16 8.41 6.53 -18.56
N GLY A 17 9.37 6.02 -19.29
CA GLY A 17 10.52 6.80 -19.70
C GLY A 17 11.60 6.78 -18.64
N ALA A 18 12.54 7.70 -18.72
CA ALA A 18 13.64 7.70 -17.79
C ALA A 18 13.13 7.86 -16.36
N PHE A 19 13.49 6.91 -15.52
CA PHE A 19 13.14 6.99 -14.09
C PHE A 19 14.11 7.95 -13.43
N SER A 20 13.57 9.05 -12.94
CA SER A 20 14.40 10.06 -12.30
C SER A 20 14.45 9.84 -10.80
N LEU A 21 15.66 9.76 -10.29
CA LEU A 21 15.88 9.80 -8.85
C LEU A 21 16.17 11.22 -8.41
N ASP A 22 15.83 12.15 -9.24
CA ASP A 22 16.00 13.55 -8.98
C ASP A 22 15.32 13.91 -7.69
N LYS A 23 16.03 14.65 -6.91
CA LYS A 23 15.53 14.96 -5.67
C LYS A 23 14.44 15.89 -5.68
N ASN A 24 14.13 16.51 -6.71
CA ASN A 24 12.96 17.34 -6.76
C ASN A 24 11.72 16.54 -6.91
N LYS A 25 11.91 15.44 -7.02
CA LYS A 25 11.24 14.54 -6.91
C LYS A 25 10.13 14.15 -7.18
N GLU A 26 10.05 13.74 -8.21
CA GLU A 26 8.91 13.10 -8.64
C GLU A 26 8.81 11.75 -8.03
N GLU A 27 7.72 11.47 -7.39
CA GLU A 27 7.47 10.14 -6.89
C GLU A 27 7.29 9.21 -8.07
N ALA A 28 7.83 8.02 -7.96
CA ALA A 28 7.61 6.99 -8.97
C ALA A 28 6.16 6.55 -8.88
N ILE A 29 5.38 6.77 -9.94
CA ILE A 29 4.00 6.33 -9.96
C ILE A 29 3.92 4.90 -10.47
N MET A 30 2.91 4.17 -10.02
CA MET A 30 2.82 2.75 -10.23
C MET A 30 1.42 2.34 -10.65
N ASN A 31 1.33 1.23 -11.35
CA ASN A 31 0.07 0.55 -11.57
C ASN A 31 -0.19 -0.41 -10.41
N PHE A 32 -1.37 -1.02 -10.38
CA PHE A 32 -1.74 -1.87 -9.26
C PHE A 32 -0.91 -3.14 -9.17
N GLY A 33 -0.46 -3.68 -10.28
CA GLY A 33 0.43 -4.83 -10.25
C GLY A 33 1.73 -4.52 -9.49
N GLU A 34 2.26 -3.35 -9.69
CA GLU A 34 3.45 -2.91 -8.98
C GLU A 34 3.17 -2.61 -7.51
N VAL A 35 1.95 -2.15 -7.22
CA VAL A 35 1.52 -1.93 -5.84
C VAL A 35 1.60 -3.21 -5.03
N LEU A 36 1.16 -4.33 -5.62
CA LEU A 36 1.19 -5.61 -4.91
C LEU A 36 2.62 -5.98 -4.51
N GLU A 37 3.59 -5.69 -5.37
CA GLU A 37 4.99 -5.93 -5.04
C GLU A 37 5.46 -5.06 -3.86
N GLU A 38 5.05 -3.80 -3.85
CA GLU A 38 5.43 -2.90 -2.76
C GLU A 38 4.77 -3.31 -1.45
N LEU A 39 3.52 -3.75 -1.51
CA LEU A 39 2.84 -4.24 -0.31
C LEU A 39 3.55 -5.46 0.26
N LYS A 40 4.00 -6.38 -0.59
CA LYS A 40 4.73 -7.56 -0.15
C LYS A 40 6.08 -7.21 0.49
N ARG A 41 6.63 -6.07 0.15
CA ARG A 41 7.85 -5.58 0.77
C ARG A 41 7.62 -4.90 2.11
N GLY A 42 6.36 -4.68 2.47
CA GLY A 42 6.01 -4.02 3.71
C GLY A 42 5.81 -2.52 3.59
N ASN A 43 5.78 -2.01 2.37
CA ASN A 43 5.60 -0.58 2.16
C ASN A 43 4.12 -0.18 2.18
N CYS A 44 3.86 1.06 2.55
CA CYS A 44 2.54 1.65 2.49
C CYS A 44 2.36 2.31 1.15
N VAL A 45 1.19 2.19 0.55
CA VAL A 45 0.92 2.80 -0.74
C VAL A 45 -0.42 3.52 -0.71
N ALA A 46 -0.57 4.50 -1.58
CA ALA A 46 -1.80 5.27 -1.72
C ALA A 46 -1.92 5.75 -3.14
N ARG A 47 -3.13 6.15 -3.53
CA ARG A 47 -3.34 6.77 -4.83
C ARG A 47 -3.29 8.28 -4.69
N LYS A 48 -2.64 8.93 -5.66
CA LYS A 48 -2.65 10.38 -5.73
C LYS A 48 -4.06 10.91 -5.94
N GLY A 49 -4.89 10.15 -6.63
CA GLY A 49 -6.27 10.55 -6.92
C GLY A 49 -7.25 10.41 -5.77
N TRP A 50 -6.84 9.83 -4.65
CA TRP A 50 -7.74 9.73 -3.51
C TRP A 50 -8.01 11.11 -2.91
N ASN A 51 -9.26 11.34 -2.55
CA ASN A 51 -9.65 12.63 -1.98
C ASN A 51 -9.09 12.83 -0.57
N GLY A 52 -8.95 11.77 0.18
CA GLY A 52 -8.42 11.86 1.54
C GLY A 52 -6.90 11.75 1.53
N LYS A 53 -6.23 12.76 2.04
CA LYS A 53 -4.78 12.72 2.20
C LYS A 53 -4.43 12.15 3.56
N GLY A 54 -3.35 11.39 3.61
CA GLY A 54 -2.91 10.75 4.85
C GLY A 54 -3.44 9.34 5.03
N ILE A 55 -4.21 8.84 4.07
CA ILE A 55 -4.68 7.45 4.09
C ILE A 55 -3.79 6.58 3.23
N PHE A 56 -3.68 5.32 3.58
CA PHE A 56 -2.85 4.39 2.82
C PHE A 56 -3.35 2.96 3.02
N ILE A 57 -2.89 2.07 2.17
CA ILE A 57 -3.08 0.64 2.38
C ILE A 57 -1.75 0.00 2.71
N LYS A 58 -1.80 -1.09 3.44
CA LYS A 58 -0.63 -1.85 3.85
C LYS A 58 -0.99 -3.31 3.99
N LEU A 59 -0.01 -4.18 3.83
CA LEU A 59 -0.20 -5.62 4.02
C LEU A 59 0.10 -5.98 5.47
N LYS A 60 -0.81 -6.70 6.09
CA LYS A 60 -0.61 -7.26 7.42
C LYS A 60 -0.32 -8.75 7.26
N LYS A 61 0.80 -9.18 7.81
CA LYS A 61 1.17 -10.59 7.75
C LYS A 61 0.26 -11.44 8.60
N GLY A 62 -0.05 -12.61 8.11
CA GLY A 62 -0.79 -13.59 8.89
C GLY A 62 0.01 -14.07 10.09
N GLU A 63 -0.69 -14.52 11.09
CA GLU A 63 -0.08 -14.99 12.32
C GLU A 63 -0.50 -16.42 12.61
N SER A 64 0.29 -17.10 13.40
CA SER A 64 0.01 -18.48 13.76
C SER A 64 -0.95 -18.55 14.95
N LEU A 65 -1.81 -19.55 14.94
CA LEU A 65 -2.65 -19.88 16.12
C LEU A 65 -1.80 -20.68 17.09
N ASN A 66 -0.91 -20.05 17.74
CA ASN A 66 0.21 -20.63 18.46
C ASN A 66 -0.04 -21.76 19.42
N THR A 67 -1.19 -21.89 20.02
CA THR A 67 -1.42 -22.94 21.00
C THR A 67 -2.81 -23.53 20.82
N PRO A 68 -2.95 -24.84 21.01
CA PRO A 68 -4.26 -25.48 20.96
C PRO A 68 -5.24 -24.92 21.99
N ASN A 69 -4.73 -24.37 23.09
CA ASN A 69 -5.56 -23.86 24.16
C ASN A 69 -5.97 -22.41 23.96
N ASN A 70 -5.41 -21.76 22.96
CA ASN A 70 -5.67 -20.36 22.74
C ASN A 70 -6.58 -20.14 21.52
N ARG A 71 -7.69 -20.87 21.52
CA ARG A 71 -8.64 -20.79 20.39
C ARG A 71 -9.32 -19.45 20.28
N PHE A 72 -9.23 -18.62 21.29
CA PHE A 72 -9.79 -17.28 21.28
C PHE A 72 -8.74 -16.23 20.92
N ASN A 73 -7.55 -16.66 20.51
CA ASN A 73 -6.56 -15.73 20.01
C ASN A 73 -7.03 -15.26 18.61
N GLU A 74 -7.50 -14.04 18.58
CA GLU A 74 -8.15 -13.50 17.38
C GLU A 74 -7.12 -12.95 16.42
N VAL A 75 -6.45 -13.85 15.72
CA VAL A 75 -5.51 -13.46 14.68
C VAL A 75 -5.97 -13.98 13.34
N MET A 76 -5.61 -13.29 12.30
CA MET A 76 -5.81 -13.77 10.94
C MET A 76 -4.60 -14.60 10.57
N THR A 77 -4.83 -15.77 9.99
CA THR A 77 -3.75 -16.70 9.70
C THR A 77 -3.15 -16.49 8.31
N HIS A 78 -3.82 -15.77 7.44
CA HIS A 78 -3.30 -15.41 6.13
C HIS A 78 -3.02 -13.93 6.05
N ASP A 79 -2.12 -13.55 5.17
CA ASP A 79 -1.84 -12.15 4.89
C ASP A 79 -3.09 -11.48 4.34
N PHE A 80 -3.27 -10.23 4.67
CA PHE A 80 -4.37 -9.44 4.11
C PHE A 80 -3.98 -7.97 4.03
N ILE A 81 -4.71 -7.25 3.20
CA ILE A 81 -4.47 -5.82 3.00
C ILE A 81 -5.51 -5.04 3.79
N TYR A 82 -5.07 -4.04 4.50
CA TYR A 82 -5.98 -3.14 5.21
C TYR A 82 -5.78 -1.70 4.74
N ILE A 83 -6.82 -0.89 4.94
CA ILE A 83 -6.72 0.54 4.71
C ILE A 83 -6.66 1.23 6.07
N ASP A 84 -5.78 2.20 6.16
CA ASP A 84 -5.57 2.96 7.39
C ASP A 84 -5.95 4.41 7.12
N THR A 85 -6.97 4.88 7.80
CA THR A 85 -7.43 6.27 7.67
C THR A 85 -7.11 7.08 8.92
N THR A 86 -6.33 6.53 9.86
CA THR A 86 -6.05 7.23 11.11
C THR A 86 -5.26 8.51 10.91
N GLY A 87 -4.54 8.63 9.81
CA GLY A 87 -3.80 9.85 9.48
C GLY A 87 -4.52 10.80 8.54
N LEU A 88 -5.82 10.60 8.34
CA LEU A 88 -6.59 11.42 7.44
C LEU A 88 -6.55 12.88 7.86
N ARG A 89 -6.16 13.73 6.93
CA ARG A 89 -6.10 15.16 7.17
C ARG A 89 -7.42 15.78 6.71
N THR A 90 -8.22 16.23 7.66
CA THR A 90 -9.55 16.76 7.39
C THR A 90 -9.94 17.71 8.50
N ASN A 91 -10.83 18.64 8.16
CA ASN A 91 -11.42 19.54 9.15
C ASN A 91 -12.72 18.98 9.71
N ASN A 92 -13.15 17.82 9.24
CA ASN A 92 -14.37 17.22 9.72
C ASN A 92 -14.10 16.41 10.99
N PRO A 93 -14.58 16.82 12.17
CA PRO A 93 -14.31 16.10 13.40
C PRO A 93 -14.98 14.74 13.47
N ASN A 94 -15.93 14.47 12.60
CA ASN A 94 -16.63 13.19 12.56
C ASN A 94 -16.12 12.25 11.49
N ALA A 95 -15.02 12.60 10.81
CA ALA A 95 -14.47 11.72 9.81
C ALA A 95 -13.97 10.42 10.45
N PRO A 96 -14.26 9.27 9.87
CA PRO A 96 -13.79 8.01 10.45
C PRO A 96 -12.26 7.94 10.37
N MET A 97 -11.64 7.44 11.43
CA MET A 97 -10.22 7.24 11.51
C MET A 97 -9.98 5.82 12.00
N ASP A 98 -9.90 4.90 11.06
CA ASP A 98 -9.94 3.48 11.36
C ASP A 98 -8.92 2.68 10.57
N ARG A 99 -8.75 1.45 10.95
CA ARG A 99 -8.07 0.43 10.15
C ARG A 99 -9.07 -0.67 9.90
N VAL A 100 -9.36 -0.93 8.66
CA VAL A 100 -10.29 -1.98 8.29
C VAL A 100 -9.74 -2.78 7.10
N PRO A 101 -10.16 -4.02 6.93
CA PRO A 101 -9.79 -4.76 5.72
C PRO A 101 -10.19 -3.98 4.48
N TRP A 102 -9.33 -4.01 3.48
CA TRP A 102 -9.56 -3.20 2.28
C TRP A 102 -10.02 -4.07 1.13
N LEU A 103 -11.04 -3.59 0.44
CA LEU A 103 -11.50 -4.21 -0.78
C LEU A 103 -11.21 -3.26 -1.93
N ALA A 104 -10.43 -3.72 -2.90
CA ALA A 104 -10.06 -2.91 -4.04
C ALA A 104 -11.27 -2.72 -4.95
N SER A 105 -11.56 -1.47 -5.28
CA SER A 105 -12.57 -1.19 -6.30
C SER A 105 -11.96 -1.39 -7.68
N GLN A 106 -12.80 -1.52 -8.69
CA GLN A 106 -12.33 -1.60 -10.07
C GLN A 106 -11.50 -0.36 -10.42
N THR A 107 -11.96 0.80 -10.00
CA THR A 107 -11.25 2.05 -10.23
C THR A 107 -9.85 2.01 -9.63
N ASP A 108 -9.72 1.51 -8.42
CA ASP A 108 -8.42 1.42 -7.76
C ASP A 108 -7.50 0.41 -8.46
N MET A 109 -8.05 -0.74 -8.85
CA MET A 109 -7.25 -1.77 -9.52
C MET A 109 -6.75 -1.34 -10.90
N LEU A 110 -7.50 -0.48 -11.57
CA LEU A 110 -7.14 -0.04 -12.91
C LEU A 110 -6.40 1.30 -12.93
N ALA A 111 -6.20 1.89 -11.77
CA ALA A 111 -5.48 3.16 -11.67
C ALA A 111 -3.98 2.97 -11.85
N ASP A 112 -3.33 3.98 -12.35
CA ASP A 112 -1.87 3.99 -12.48
C ASP A 112 -1.25 5.23 -11.84
N ASP A 113 -1.91 5.74 -10.80
CA ASP A 113 -1.44 6.88 -10.02
C ASP A 113 -1.03 6.49 -8.59
N TRP A 114 -0.68 5.25 -8.38
CA TRP A 114 -0.26 4.76 -7.08
C TRP A 114 1.15 5.21 -6.74
N VAL A 115 1.39 5.50 -5.47
CA VAL A 115 2.71 5.90 -4.99
C VAL A 115 2.99 5.24 -3.65
N VAL A 116 4.26 5.06 -3.35
CA VAL A 116 4.68 4.63 -2.02
C VAL A 116 4.61 5.82 -1.09
N VAL A 117 4.08 5.61 0.11
CA VAL A 117 4.00 6.67 1.12
C VAL A 117 4.68 6.19 2.40
N GLU A 118 5.04 7.12 3.22
CA GLU A 118 5.73 6.80 4.47
C GLU A 118 4.85 7.05 5.68
#